data_e05e2f386166d8bd521ea814004d0433
#
_entry.id   e05e2f386166d8bd521ea814004d0433
#
_cell.length_a   1.000
_cell.length_b   1.000
_cell.length_c   1.000
_cell.angle_alpha   90.00
_cell.angle_beta   90.00
_cell.angle_gamma   90.00
#
_symmetry.space_group_name_H-M   'P 1'
#
loop_
_entity.id
_entity.type
_entity.pdbx_description
1 polymer ?
#
loop_
_entity_poly.entity_id
_entity_poly.type
_entity_poly.pdbx_seq_one_letter_code
_entity_poly.pdbx_strand_id
1 'polypeptide(L)'
;MAQRFLIRKFRFSHISLLALFFILIFPFAALSQHWPKIPFPYGPMGLNSMPWIVAKEANLFEKNGLNVDMIFVGVSTVMVQSMLSGSANVGGLGGPAVVSNVLRGGDIIQIAATVPYFTQSLMVRPQITELGGLRGKKVGITRFGAVTDLALRALLERNNIKDVTILQMGGLAETMAGLSKGSVDGSMVSPPHNFTLLKQEFRELVSPKDLRKLGIGFLTNGVVARRSYAASNRDVAVRMIKATAEGTKLMTTNEGLTKKLIAKYLHIDDPELLHQSYLYVVENFAREPTVPPGAMQWMAQQLAQMNLVDAKALQNTPTSAFFDNSYVEELKQSGFFDSLWK
;
A
#
# COMPACT_ATOMS: atom_id res chain seq x y z
N MET A 1 69.57 -60.99 46.26
CA MET A 1 69.38 -60.23 44.99
C MET A 1 67.96 -59.79 44.93
N ALA A 2 67.69 -58.53 45.21
CA ALA A 2 66.32 -57.97 45.24
C ALA A 2 66.29 -56.80 44.31
N GLN A 3 65.46 -56.93 43.26
CA GLN A 3 65.17 -55.84 42.33
C GLN A 3 63.97 -55.02 42.84
N ARG A 4 64.21 -53.74 43.09
CA ARG A 4 63.14 -52.73 43.43
C ARG A 4 62.46 -52.20 42.16
N PHE A 5 61.16 -52.41 42.03
CA PHE A 5 60.35 -51.75 41.04
C PHE A 5 59.91 -50.39 41.58
N LEU A 6 60.29 -49.32 40.88
CA LEU A 6 59.86 -47.94 41.14
C LEU A 6 58.51 -47.68 40.42
N ILE A 7 57.45 -47.49 41.19
CA ILE A 7 56.15 -47.03 40.67
C ILE A 7 56.19 -45.51 40.54
N ARG A 8 56.19 -45.02 39.33
CA ARG A 8 56.08 -43.59 39.00
C ARG A 8 54.62 -43.19 39.09
N LYS A 9 54.24 -42.45 40.15
CA LYS A 9 52.88 -41.80 40.25
C LYS A 9 52.79 -40.65 39.27
N PHE A 10 51.94 -40.77 38.26
CA PHE A 10 51.52 -39.65 37.42
C PHE A 10 50.61 -38.73 38.23
N ARG A 11 51.08 -37.53 38.55
CA ARG A 11 50.25 -36.43 39.05
C ARG A 11 49.50 -35.83 37.89
N PHE A 12 48.22 -36.15 37.73
CA PHE A 12 47.31 -35.40 36.85
C PHE A 12 47.12 -34.02 37.47
N SER A 13 47.56 -32.99 36.75
CA SER A 13 47.40 -31.58 37.13
C SER A 13 45.92 -31.15 37.01
N HIS A 14 45.34 -30.66 38.09
CA HIS A 14 43.97 -30.11 38.17
C HIS A 14 43.74 -28.87 37.27
N ILE A 15 44.75 -28.41 36.55
CA ILE A 15 44.71 -27.28 35.64
C ILE A 15 43.97 -27.64 34.32
N SER A 16 43.97 -28.90 33.91
CA SER A 16 43.32 -29.34 32.66
C SER A 16 41.79 -29.46 32.78
N LEU A 17 41.21 -29.57 33.98
CA LEU A 17 39.77 -29.66 34.18
C LEU A 17 39.07 -28.28 34.18
N LEU A 18 39.78 -27.22 34.60
CA LEU A 18 39.27 -25.85 34.62
C LEU A 18 39.23 -25.23 33.23
N ALA A 19 40.11 -25.64 32.31
CA ALA A 19 40.12 -25.15 30.93
C ALA A 19 38.93 -25.70 30.09
N LEU A 20 38.46 -26.94 30.42
CA LEU A 20 37.32 -27.54 29.71
C LEU A 20 35.95 -26.98 30.17
N PHE A 21 35.87 -26.40 31.38
CA PHE A 21 34.66 -25.81 31.93
C PHE A 21 34.43 -24.36 31.47
N PHE A 22 35.48 -23.66 31.00
CA PHE A 22 35.39 -22.28 30.51
C PHE A 22 34.92 -22.19 29.05
N ILE A 23 34.96 -23.29 28.28
CA ILE A 23 34.49 -23.33 26.88
C ILE A 23 32.96 -23.50 26.80
N LEU A 24 32.29 -23.94 27.88
CA LEU A 24 30.85 -24.19 27.92
C LEU A 24 29.99 -23.01 28.42
N ILE A 25 30.61 -21.88 28.80
CA ILE A 25 29.89 -20.68 29.26
C ILE A 25 30.24 -19.46 28.37
N PHE A 26 30.42 -19.67 27.07
CA PHE A 26 30.21 -18.57 26.17
C PHE A 26 28.68 -18.49 26.00
N PRO A 27 28.00 -17.45 26.54
CA PRO A 27 26.63 -17.20 26.14
C PRO A 27 26.73 -17.04 24.63
N PHE A 28 25.95 -17.82 23.90
CA PHE A 28 25.53 -17.43 22.57
C PHE A 28 24.89 -16.08 22.75
N ALA A 29 25.69 -15.01 22.69
CA ALA A 29 25.19 -13.69 22.47
C ALA A 29 24.45 -13.82 21.15
N ALA A 30 23.13 -14.02 21.22
CA ALA A 30 22.26 -13.86 20.09
C ALA A 30 22.60 -12.46 19.56
N LEU A 31 23.42 -12.40 18.52
CA LEU A 31 23.65 -11.19 17.77
C LEU A 31 22.26 -10.76 17.36
N SER A 32 21.68 -9.87 18.15
CA SER A 32 20.45 -9.17 17.80
C SER A 32 20.74 -8.57 16.43
N GLN A 33 20.23 -9.20 15.38
CA GLN A 33 20.43 -8.78 14.01
C GLN A 33 19.74 -7.41 13.88
N HIS A 34 20.53 -6.37 14.08
CA HIS A 34 20.03 -5.00 14.07
C HIS A 34 19.92 -4.55 12.62
N TRP A 35 18.76 -4.83 11.99
CA TRP A 35 18.47 -4.31 10.65
C TRP A 35 18.30 -2.80 10.69
N PRO A 36 18.86 -2.08 9.72
CA PRO A 36 18.65 -0.65 9.59
C PRO A 36 17.15 -0.32 9.54
N LYS A 37 16.76 0.76 10.22
CA LYS A 37 15.39 1.23 10.22
C LYS A 37 15.03 1.74 8.81
N ILE A 38 13.89 1.28 8.28
CA ILE A 38 13.37 1.62 6.96
C ILE A 38 12.12 2.47 7.14
N PRO A 39 12.21 3.82 6.97
CA PRO A 39 11.04 4.67 6.97
C PRO A 39 10.11 4.30 5.81
N PHE A 40 8.84 4.04 6.13
CA PHE A 40 7.81 3.66 5.16
C PHE A 40 6.62 4.62 5.27
N PRO A 41 6.63 5.76 4.55
CA PRO A 41 5.48 6.64 4.48
C PRO A 41 4.33 5.93 3.75
N TYR A 42 3.12 6.05 4.28
CA TYR A 42 1.92 5.46 3.70
C TYR A 42 0.69 6.34 3.91
N GLY A 43 -0.31 6.21 3.03
CA GLY A 43 -1.59 6.91 3.09
C GLY A 43 -2.35 6.83 1.76
N PRO A 44 -3.55 7.39 1.71
CA PRO A 44 -4.34 7.89 2.85
C PRO A 44 -4.77 6.78 3.81
N MET A 45 -5.17 7.14 5.05
CA MET A 45 -5.70 6.17 6.00
C MET A 45 -7.03 5.60 5.46
N GLY A 46 -7.09 4.28 5.34
CA GLY A 46 -8.24 3.58 4.79
C GLY A 46 -7.94 2.09 4.57
N LEU A 47 -8.91 1.35 4.04
CA LEU A 47 -8.77 -0.10 3.84
C LEU A 47 -7.63 -0.45 2.88
N ASN A 48 -7.28 0.44 1.94
CA ASN A 48 -6.20 0.20 0.98
C ASN A 48 -4.80 0.16 1.63
N SER A 49 -4.64 0.66 2.85
CA SER A 49 -3.37 0.61 3.62
C SER A 49 -3.28 -0.62 4.54
N MET A 50 -4.35 -1.40 4.66
CA MET A 50 -4.41 -2.53 5.59
C MET A 50 -3.35 -3.62 5.37
N PRO A 51 -2.90 -3.96 4.14
CA PRO A 51 -1.84 -4.96 3.98
C PRO A 51 -0.57 -4.64 4.77
N TRP A 52 -0.15 -3.38 4.78
CA TRP A 52 1.04 -2.94 5.51
C TRP A 52 0.80 -2.86 7.01
N ILE A 53 -0.39 -2.41 7.44
CA ILE A 53 -0.80 -2.39 8.85
C ILE A 53 -0.81 -3.81 9.41
N VAL A 54 -1.40 -4.77 8.69
CA VAL A 54 -1.41 -6.19 9.10
C VAL A 54 0.00 -6.77 9.09
N ALA A 55 0.81 -6.46 8.08
CA ALA A 55 2.21 -6.90 8.03
C ALA A 55 3.01 -6.39 9.24
N LYS A 56 2.79 -5.14 9.66
CA LYS A 56 3.45 -4.56 10.84
C LYS A 56 2.96 -5.21 12.14
N GLU A 57 1.66 -5.28 12.36
CA GLU A 57 1.07 -5.79 13.60
C GLU A 57 1.29 -7.31 13.79
N ALA A 58 1.50 -8.04 12.69
CA ALA A 58 1.83 -9.47 12.69
C ALA A 58 3.33 -9.76 12.59
N ASN A 59 4.19 -8.75 12.71
CA ASN A 59 5.66 -8.86 12.61
C ASN A 59 6.15 -9.52 11.31
N LEU A 60 5.40 -9.34 10.19
CA LEU A 60 5.76 -9.95 8.90
C LEU A 60 6.94 -9.22 8.25
N PHE A 61 7.15 -7.93 8.54
CA PHE A 61 8.35 -7.22 8.12
C PHE A 61 9.59 -7.81 8.81
N GLU A 62 9.54 -7.96 10.12
CA GLU A 62 10.61 -8.53 10.94
C GLU A 62 10.89 -9.99 10.55
N LYS A 63 9.84 -10.80 10.32
CA LYS A 63 9.95 -12.18 9.78
C LYS A 63 10.71 -12.22 8.45
N ASN A 64 10.55 -11.20 7.61
CA ASN A 64 11.27 -11.06 6.35
C ASN A 64 12.59 -10.27 6.48
N GLY A 65 13.12 -10.09 7.69
CA GLY A 65 14.40 -9.41 7.93
C GLY A 65 14.38 -7.91 7.65
N LEU A 66 13.23 -7.25 7.86
CA LEU A 66 13.04 -5.82 7.65
C LEU A 66 12.64 -5.13 8.96
N ASN A 67 13.31 -4.03 9.30
CA ASN A 67 12.91 -3.16 10.42
C ASN A 67 12.14 -1.94 9.86
N VAL A 68 10.84 -2.11 9.62
CA VAL A 68 10.00 -1.07 8.98
C VAL A 68 9.41 -0.14 10.01
N ASP A 69 9.64 1.16 9.82
CA ASP A 69 9.01 2.24 10.56
C ASP A 69 7.87 2.84 9.73
N MET A 70 6.64 2.45 10.03
CA MET A 70 5.47 2.93 9.31
C MET A 70 5.11 4.34 9.74
N ILE A 71 5.11 5.28 8.79
CA ILE A 71 4.83 6.70 9.02
C ILE A 71 3.57 7.07 8.26
N PHE A 72 2.48 7.35 9.00
CA PHE A 72 1.26 7.84 8.37
C PHE A 72 1.47 9.26 7.83
N VAL A 73 1.18 9.45 6.52
CA VAL A 73 1.22 10.75 5.85
C VAL A 73 -0.06 10.90 5.02
N GLY A 74 -0.97 11.74 5.46
CA GLY A 74 -2.29 11.93 4.83
C GLY A 74 -2.26 12.53 3.42
N VAL A 75 -1.11 12.99 2.93
CA VAL A 75 -0.97 13.78 1.72
C VAL A 75 0.12 13.21 0.80
N SER A 76 -0.26 12.71 -0.37
CA SER A 76 0.66 12.07 -1.33
C SER A 76 1.82 12.98 -1.77
N THR A 77 1.61 14.29 -1.89
CA THR A 77 2.69 15.23 -2.25
C THR A 77 3.76 15.32 -1.16
N VAL A 78 3.39 15.25 0.12
CA VAL A 78 4.34 15.21 1.24
C VAL A 78 5.12 13.90 1.24
N MET A 79 4.45 12.78 0.95
CA MET A 79 5.11 11.47 0.81
C MET A 79 6.14 11.49 -0.32
N VAL A 80 5.77 12.02 -1.50
CA VAL A 80 6.68 12.20 -2.63
C VAL A 80 7.89 13.06 -2.23
N GLN A 81 7.67 14.17 -1.53
CA GLN A 81 8.77 15.04 -1.06
C GLN A 81 9.72 14.32 -0.09
N SER A 82 9.17 13.55 0.87
CA SER A 82 10.00 12.77 1.80
C SER A 82 10.87 11.71 1.09
N MET A 83 10.36 11.14 0.01
CA MET A 83 11.12 10.19 -0.80
C MET A 83 12.18 10.91 -1.66
N LEU A 84 11.85 12.02 -2.29
CA LEU A 84 12.79 12.79 -3.11
C LEU A 84 13.95 13.38 -2.28
N SER A 85 13.68 13.78 -1.03
CA SER A 85 14.73 14.23 -0.10
C SER A 85 15.63 13.12 0.41
N GLY A 86 15.28 11.83 0.15
CA GLY A 86 15.99 10.68 0.69
C GLY A 86 15.62 10.32 2.13
N SER A 87 14.65 11.01 2.75
CA SER A 87 14.16 10.67 4.09
C SER A 87 13.42 9.32 4.14
N ALA A 88 12.87 8.87 2.99
CA ALA A 88 12.34 7.53 2.79
C ALA A 88 12.72 7.03 1.39
N ASN A 89 12.98 5.73 1.26
CA ASN A 89 13.34 5.13 -0.03
C ASN A 89 12.27 4.16 -0.56
N VAL A 90 11.36 3.74 0.30
CA VAL A 90 10.22 2.88 -0.02
C VAL A 90 8.98 3.44 0.67
N GLY A 91 7.80 3.13 0.14
CA GLY A 91 6.54 3.62 0.72
C GLY A 91 5.32 3.03 0.04
N GLY A 92 4.14 3.52 0.43
CA GLY A 92 2.85 3.12 -0.14
C GLY A 92 2.16 4.29 -0.83
N LEU A 93 2.09 4.28 -2.19
CA LEU A 93 1.48 5.34 -3.00
C LEU A 93 0.55 4.78 -4.08
N GLY A 94 -0.41 5.61 -4.51
CA GLY A 94 -1.20 5.35 -5.71
C GLY A 94 -0.47 5.70 -7.00
N GLY A 95 -0.87 5.06 -8.09
CA GLY A 95 -0.28 5.24 -9.42
C GLY A 95 -0.19 6.69 -9.91
N PRO A 96 -1.25 7.53 -9.74
CA PRO A 96 -1.19 8.92 -10.22
C PRO A 96 -0.04 9.74 -9.64
N ALA A 97 0.29 9.54 -8.37
CA ALA A 97 1.40 10.23 -7.72
C ALA A 97 2.76 9.80 -8.30
N VAL A 98 2.93 8.50 -8.58
CA VAL A 98 4.14 7.96 -9.23
C VAL A 98 4.29 8.51 -10.64
N VAL A 99 3.23 8.43 -11.45
CA VAL A 99 3.23 8.94 -12.83
C VAL A 99 3.58 10.42 -12.86
N SER A 100 2.92 11.23 -12.03
CA SER A 100 3.19 12.67 -11.94
C SER A 100 4.64 12.94 -11.51
N ASN A 101 5.20 12.15 -10.59
CA ASN A 101 6.58 12.27 -10.16
C ASN A 101 7.56 11.99 -11.31
N VAL A 102 7.41 10.86 -12.01
CA VAL A 102 8.29 10.46 -13.11
C VAL A 102 8.24 11.47 -14.26
N LEU A 103 7.04 11.94 -14.65
CA LEU A 103 6.90 12.93 -15.72
C LEU A 103 7.50 14.30 -15.36
N ARG A 104 7.79 14.54 -14.09
CA ARG A 104 8.55 15.72 -13.61
C ARG A 104 10.02 15.44 -13.37
N GLY A 105 10.54 14.29 -13.86
CA GLY A 105 11.94 13.90 -13.72
C GLY A 105 12.30 13.26 -12.39
N GLY A 106 11.30 12.85 -11.57
CA GLY A 106 11.57 12.20 -10.29
C GLY A 106 11.90 10.71 -10.41
N ASP A 107 12.47 10.16 -9.34
CA ASP A 107 13.05 8.82 -9.26
C ASP A 107 12.15 7.76 -8.56
N ILE A 108 10.87 8.05 -8.36
CA ILE A 108 9.95 7.13 -7.66
C ILE A 108 9.24 6.25 -8.68
N ILE A 109 9.31 4.93 -8.51
CA ILE A 109 8.64 3.94 -9.36
C ILE A 109 7.71 3.05 -8.55
N GLN A 110 6.71 2.49 -9.24
CA GLN A 110 5.87 1.44 -8.69
C GLN A 110 6.58 0.08 -8.81
N ILE A 111 6.73 -0.62 -7.69
CA ILE A 111 7.36 -1.96 -7.67
C ILE A 111 6.36 -3.09 -7.35
N ALA A 112 5.17 -2.77 -6.84
CA ALA A 112 4.08 -3.71 -6.68
C ALA A 112 2.73 -3.00 -6.64
N ALA A 113 1.66 -3.64 -7.14
CA ALA A 113 0.29 -3.14 -7.17
C ALA A 113 -0.59 -3.92 -6.20
N THR A 114 -0.86 -3.38 -5.02
CA THR A 114 -1.75 -4.04 -4.06
C THR A 114 -3.22 -3.94 -4.45
N VAL A 115 -3.61 -2.82 -5.08
CA VAL A 115 -4.98 -2.55 -5.55
C VAL A 115 -4.95 -2.04 -6.99
N PRO A 116 -4.96 -2.95 -8.01
CA PRO A 116 -4.75 -2.61 -9.41
C PRO A 116 -6.03 -2.20 -10.17
N TYR A 117 -7.00 -1.55 -9.50
CA TYR A 117 -8.26 -1.06 -10.07
C TYR A 117 -8.89 0.05 -9.22
N PHE A 118 -9.96 0.64 -9.73
CA PHE A 118 -10.75 1.62 -8.98
C PHE A 118 -11.45 0.99 -7.77
N THR A 119 -11.41 1.68 -6.64
CA THR A 119 -12.08 1.28 -5.40
C THR A 119 -12.99 2.38 -4.85
N GLN A 120 -13.20 3.45 -5.62
CA GLN A 120 -13.99 4.59 -5.22
C GLN A 120 -15.48 4.34 -5.45
N SER A 121 -16.29 4.94 -4.60
CA SER A 121 -17.74 5.07 -4.76
C SER A 121 -18.07 6.52 -5.02
N LEU A 122 -19.01 6.78 -5.94
CA LEU A 122 -19.67 8.07 -6.03
C LEU A 122 -20.90 8.07 -5.12
N MET A 123 -20.76 8.72 -4.00
CA MET A 123 -21.84 8.93 -3.04
C MET A 123 -22.53 10.27 -3.33
N VAL A 124 -23.85 10.29 -3.31
CA VAL A 124 -24.65 11.47 -3.63
C VAL A 124 -25.80 11.64 -2.63
N ARG A 125 -26.40 12.82 -2.63
CA ARG A 125 -27.66 13.06 -1.92
C ARG A 125 -28.76 12.14 -2.44
N PRO A 126 -29.72 11.68 -1.61
CA PRO A 126 -30.75 10.71 -1.99
C PRO A 126 -31.58 11.10 -3.22
N GLN A 127 -31.75 12.41 -3.45
CA GLN A 127 -32.54 12.96 -4.56
C GLN A 127 -31.88 12.77 -5.94
N ILE A 128 -30.57 12.51 -5.97
CA ILE A 128 -29.83 12.23 -7.20
C ILE A 128 -29.87 10.71 -7.43
N THR A 129 -30.74 10.30 -8.36
CA THR A 129 -31.04 8.88 -8.62
C THR A 129 -30.33 8.30 -9.83
N GLU A 130 -29.77 9.15 -10.69
CA GLU A 130 -29.08 8.77 -11.92
C GLU A 130 -27.90 9.71 -12.20
N LEU A 131 -26.96 9.28 -13.03
CA LEU A 131 -25.75 10.05 -13.36
C LEU A 131 -26.10 11.41 -14.05
N GLY A 132 -27.15 11.47 -14.84
CA GLY A 132 -27.63 12.73 -15.48
C GLY A 132 -27.98 13.81 -14.46
N GLY A 133 -28.42 13.43 -13.27
CA GLY A 133 -28.74 14.34 -12.16
C GLY A 133 -27.51 15.07 -11.56
N LEU A 134 -26.31 14.76 -12.00
CA LEU A 134 -25.09 15.49 -11.61
C LEU A 134 -24.89 16.80 -12.37
N ARG A 135 -25.60 17.03 -13.45
CA ARG A 135 -25.48 18.29 -14.22
C ARG A 135 -25.82 19.48 -13.34
N GLY A 136 -24.96 20.51 -13.36
CA GLY A 136 -25.06 21.69 -12.51
C GLY A 136 -24.76 21.44 -11.01
N LYS A 137 -24.32 20.23 -10.62
CA LYS A 137 -24.05 19.87 -9.23
C LYS A 137 -22.58 20.02 -8.88
N LYS A 138 -22.31 20.06 -7.56
CA LYS A 138 -20.96 20.10 -6.97
C LYS A 138 -20.58 18.72 -6.51
N VAL A 139 -19.44 18.20 -6.97
CA VAL A 139 -18.91 16.89 -6.53
C VAL A 139 -17.52 17.06 -5.90
N GLY A 140 -17.40 16.59 -4.67
CA GLY A 140 -16.16 16.63 -3.91
C GLY A 140 -15.20 15.49 -4.29
N ILE A 141 -13.93 15.85 -4.39
CA ILE A 141 -12.78 14.92 -4.52
C ILE A 141 -11.73 15.25 -3.49
N THR A 142 -10.76 14.38 -3.28
CA THR A 142 -9.66 14.68 -2.35
C THR A 142 -8.77 15.80 -2.89
N ARG A 143 -8.14 15.58 -4.05
CA ARG A 143 -7.24 16.53 -4.72
C ARG A 143 -7.29 16.34 -6.23
N PHE A 144 -7.03 17.41 -6.96
CA PHE A 144 -6.86 17.32 -8.42
C PHE A 144 -5.67 16.42 -8.75
N GLY A 145 -5.85 15.54 -9.74
CA GLY A 145 -4.88 14.54 -10.16
C GLY A 145 -4.73 13.34 -9.20
N ALA A 146 -5.48 13.30 -8.10
CA ALA A 146 -5.51 12.13 -7.22
C ALA A 146 -6.46 11.04 -7.73
N VAL A 147 -6.45 9.89 -7.09
CA VAL A 147 -7.27 8.72 -7.43
C VAL A 147 -8.77 9.07 -7.55
N THR A 148 -9.30 9.87 -6.62
CA THR A 148 -10.71 10.26 -6.60
C THR A 148 -11.10 11.19 -7.77
N ASP A 149 -10.19 12.07 -8.19
CA ASP A 149 -10.39 12.96 -9.32
C ASP A 149 -10.38 12.17 -10.64
N LEU A 150 -9.38 11.33 -10.84
CA LEU A 150 -9.30 10.49 -12.04
C LEU A 150 -10.49 9.53 -12.15
N ALA A 151 -10.96 8.96 -11.04
CA ALA A 151 -12.15 8.11 -11.02
C ALA A 151 -13.42 8.89 -11.41
N LEU A 152 -13.61 10.09 -10.87
CA LEU A 152 -14.75 10.94 -11.21
C LEU A 152 -14.71 11.35 -12.69
N ARG A 153 -13.57 11.82 -13.18
CA ARG A 153 -13.42 12.25 -14.58
C ARG A 153 -13.64 11.11 -15.56
N ALA A 154 -13.08 9.92 -15.28
CA ALA A 154 -13.30 8.72 -16.08
C ALA A 154 -14.81 8.38 -16.18
N LEU A 155 -15.53 8.48 -15.05
CA LEU A 155 -16.95 8.25 -15.00
C LEU A 155 -17.74 9.29 -15.81
N LEU A 156 -17.45 10.58 -15.63
CA LEU A 156 -18.13 11.68 -16.31
C LEU A 156 -17.89 11.62 -17.83
N GLU A 157 -16.64 11.38 -18.25
CA GLU A 157 -16.25 11.28 -19.66
C GLU A 157 -16.97 10.12 -20.35
N ARG A 158 -16.92 8.93 -19.75
CA ARG A 158 -17.56 7.71 -20.32
C ARG A 158 -19.08 7.83 -20.46
N ASN A 159 -19.71 8.65 -19.63
CA ASN A 159 -21.16 8.87 -19.65
C ASN A 159 -21.55 10.20 -20.32
N ASN A 160 -20.62 10.90 -20.95
CA ASN A 160 -20.82 12.20 -21.60
C ASN A 160 -21.55 13.21 -20.67
N ILE A 161 -21.16 13.25 -19.39
CA ILE A 161 -21.71 14.17 -18.42
C ILE A 161 -20.77 15.37 -18.31
N LYS A 162 -21.33 16.54 -18.65
CA LYS A 162 -20.66 17.84 -18.55
C LYS A 162 -21.35 18.67 -17.49
N ASP A 163 -20.85 19.87 -17.23
CA ASP A 163 -21.41 20.85 -16.28
C ASP A 163 -21.46 20.34 -14.82
N VAL A 164 -20.43 19.61 -14.40
CA VAL A 164 -20.22 19.23 -13.01
C VAL A 164 -19.11 20.08 -12.42
N THR A 165 -19.38 20.74 -11.30
CA THR A 165 -18.34 21.50 -10.57
C THR A 165 -17.58 20.56 -9.66
N ILE A 166 -16.31 20.33 -9.97
CA ILE A 166 -15.43 19.46 -9.15
C ILE A 166 -14.74 20.31 -8.10
N LEU A 167 -14.90 19.96 -6.82
CA LEU A 167 -14.30 20.68 -5.69
C LEU A 167 -13.26 19.82 -4.96
N GLN A 168 -12.07 20.40 -4.75
CA GLN A 168 -11.03 19.78 -3.97
C GLN A 168 -11.30 19.99 -2.48
N MET A 169 -11.45 18.88 -1.71
CA MET A 169 -11.86 18.91 -0.30
C MET A 169 -10.68 18.69 0.68
N GLY A 170 -9.57 18.09 0.22
CA GLY A 170 -8.42 17.78 1.06
C GLY A 170 -8.15 16.29 1.19
N GLY A 171 -8.69 15.64 2.20
CA GLY A 171 -8.58 14.19 2.44
C GLY A 171 -9.92 13.45 2.23
N LEU A 172 -9.94 12.16 2.49
CA LEU A 172 -11.16 11.34 2.37
C LEU A 172 -12.20 11.73 3.43
N ALA A 173 -11.76 12.02 4.66
CA ALA A 173 -12.66 12.43 5.74
C ALA A 173 -13.32 13.78 5.44
N GLU A 174 -12.57 14.75 4.91
CA GLU A 174 -13.06 16.06 4.50
C GLU A 174 -14.00 15.94 3.30
N THR A 175 -13.73 15.02 2.38
CA THR A 175 -14.58 14.75 1.22
C THR A 175 -15.92 14.15 1.66
N MET A 176 -15.91 13.20 2.59
CA MET A 176 -17.11 12.66 3.22
C MET A 176 -17.89 13.73 3.97
N ALA A 177 -17.20 14.52 4.81
CA ALA A 177 -17.82 15.58 5.59
C ALA A 177 -18.46 16.68 4.69
N GLY A 178 -17.86 16.97 3.53
CA GLY A 178 -18.41 17.89 2.56
C GLY A 178 -19.80 17.49 2.08
N LEU A 179 -20.02 16.21 1.82
CA LEU A 179 -21.33 15.67 1.44
C LEU A 179 -22.30 15.68 2.65
N SER A 180 -21.86 15.16 3.81
CA SER A 180 -22.70 15.10 5.01
C SER A 180 -23.17 16.48 5.48
N LYS A 181 -22.30 17.51 5.38
CA LYS A 181 -22.61 18.89 5.76
C LYS A 181 -23.28 19.71 4.65
N GLY A 182 -23.43 19.16 3.45
CA GLY A 182 -24.11 19.81 2.36
C GLY A 182 -23.31 20.84 1.57
N SER A 183 -21.98 20.85 1.69
CA SER A 183 -21.11 21.72 0.89
C SER A 183 -21.00 21.25 -0.56
N VAL A 184 -21.25 19.96 -0.81
CA VAL A 184 -21.30 19.33 -2.13
C VAL A 184 -22.56 18.47 -2.25
N ASP A 185 -22.95 18.14 -3.48
CA ASP A 185 -24.11 17.29 -3.80
C ASP A 185 -23.72 15.83 -3.97
N GLY A 186 -22.45 15.57 -4.27
CA GLY A 186 -21.84 14.24 -4.36
C GLY A 186 -20.40 14.25 -3.92
N SER A 187 -19.84 13.08 -3.63
CA SER A 187 -18.44 12.91 -3.23
C SER A 187 -17.87 11.59 -3.71
N MET A 188 -16.64 11.63 -4.27
CA MET A 188 -15.88 10.44 -4.55
C MET A 188 -15.11 10.02 -3.29
N VAL A 189 -15.51 8.92 -2.70
CA VAL A 189 -14.89 8.37 -1.48
C VAL A 189 -14.47 6.93 -1.68
N SER A 190 -13.60 6.46 -0.80
CA SER A 190 -13.20 5.04 -0.76
C SER A 190 -13.73 4.39 0.52
N PRO A 191 -13.92 3.06 0.55
CA PRO A 191 -14.25 2.36 1.79
C PRO A 191 -13.21 2.64 2.90
N PRO A 192 -13.66 2.81 4.15
CA PRO A 192 -15.02 2.57 4.65
C PRO A 192 -15.97 3.79 4.63
N HIS A 193 -15.55 4.95 4.09
CA HIS A 193 -16.32 6.19 4.12
C HIS A 193 -17.66 6.09 3.37
N ASN A 194 -17.73 5.33 2.26
CA ASN A 194 -18.98 5.05 1.57
C ASN A 194 -19.96 4.28 2.45
N PHE A 195 -19.50 3.29 3.24
CA PHE A 195 -20.37 2.54 4.17
C PHE A 195 -20.95 3.45 5.24
N THR A 196 -20.13 4.37 5.78
CA THR A 196 -20.61 5.39 6.73
C THR A 196 -21.69 6.29 6.11
N LEU A 197 -21.49 6.73 4.86
CA LEU A 197 -22.47 7.57 4.15
C LEU A 197 -23.76 6.80 3.83
N LEU A 198 -23.68 5.49 3.51
CA LEU A 198 -24.86 4.65 3.33
C LEU A 198 -25.71 4.59 4.62
N LYS A 199 -25.06 4.47 5.80
CA LYS A 199 -25.78 4.54 7.09
C LYS A 199 -26.40 5.91 7.38
N GLN A 200 -25.87 6.96 6.78
CA GLN A 200 -26.44 8.33 6.82
C GLN A 200 -27.48 8.57 5.72
N GLU A 201 -28.00 7.51 5.11
CA GLU A 201 -29.02 7.55 4.05
C GLU A 201 -28.60 8.24 2.74
N PHE A 202 -27.30 8.49 2.53
CA PHE A 202 -26.80 8.90 1.22
C PHE A 202 -26.84 7.72 0.25
N ARG A 203 -26.94 8.03 -1.04
CA ARG A 203 -27.02 7.03 -2.10
C ARG A 203 -25.63 6.75 -2.68
N GLU A 204 -25.26 5.49 -2.82
CA GLU A 204 -24.17 5.06 -3.70
C GLU A 204 -24.70 5.04 -5.13
N LEU A 205 -24.38 6.09 -5.88
CA LEU A 205 -24.83 6.23 -7.28
C LEU A 205 -23.99 5.36 -8.23
N VAL A 206 -22.71 5.22 -7.90
CA VAL A 206 -21.76 4.36 -8.62
C VAL A 206 -20.88 3.64 -7.61
N SER A 207 -20.89 2.32 -7.68
CA SER A 207 -20.06 1.48 -6.83
C SER A 207 -18.66 1.27 -7.42
N PRO A 208 -17.68 0.78 -6.65
CA PRO A 208 -16.37 0.36 -7.17
C PRO A 208 -16.49 -0.69 -8.28
N LYS A 209 -17.50 -1.57 -8.17
CA LYS A 209 -17.78 -2.59 -9.17
C LYS A 209 -18.23 -2.00 -10.50
N ASP A 210 -19.02 -0.92 -10.45
CA ASP A 210 -19.46 -0.20 -11.65
C ASP A 210 -18.32 0.56 -12.31
N LEU A 211 -17.42 1.17 -11.54
CA LEU A 211 -16.21 1.79 -12.07
C LEU A 211 -15.32 0.76 -12.78
N ARG A 212 -15.19 -0.45 -12.25
CA ARG A 212 -14.44 -1.52 -12.91
C ARG A 212 -15.03 -1.94 -14.25
N LYS A 213 -16.38 -1.88 -14.41
CA LYS A 213 -17.06 -2.15 -15.70
C LYS A 213 -16.72 -1.16 -16.80
N LEU A 214 -16.13 0.00 -16.46
CA LEU A 214 -15.64 0.94 -17.47
C LEU A 214 -14.49 0.34 -18.31
N GLY A 215 -13.89 -0.77 -17.89
CA GLY A 215 -12.78 -1.42 -18.58
C GLY A 215 -11.48 -0.63 -18.58
N ILE A 216 -11.37 0.35 -17.70
CA ILE A 216 -10.19 1.20 -17.56
C ILE A 216 -9.25 0.55 -16.55
N GLY A 217 -8.04 0.23 -16.98
CA GLY A 217 -6.96 -0.18 -16.08
C GLY A 217 -6.58 0.98 -15.17
N PHE A 218 -6.46 0.69 -13.87
CA PHE A 218 -6.09 1.69 -12.87
C PHE A 218 -5.22 1.09 -11.77
N LEU A 219 -4.49 1.93 -11.04
CA LEU A 219 -3.73 1.53 -9.87
C LEU A 219 -4.03 2.47 -8.71
N THR A 220 -4.89 2.00 -7.81
CA THR A 220 -5.29 2.78 -6.63
C THR A 220 -4.20 2.83 -5.58
N ASN A 221 -3.52 1.72 -5.31
CA ASN A 221 -2.47 1.67 -4.29
C ASN A 221 -1.45 0.55 -4.54
N GLY A 222 -0.24 0.74 -4.03
CA GLY A 222 0.83 -0.26 -4.11
C GLY A 222 2.13 0.20 -3.49
N VAL A 223 3.12 -0.69 -3.49
CA VAL A 223 4.45 -0.41 -2.98
C VAL A 223 5.25 0.37 -4.01
N VAL A 224 5.86 1.45 -3.57
CA VAL A 224 6.75 2.29 -4.37
C VAL A 224 8.16 2.29 -3.79
N ALA A 225 9.13 2.56 -4.64
CA ALA A 225 10.51 2.77 -4.21
C ALA A 225 11.19 3.85 -5.07
N ARG A 226 12.26 4.45 -4.56
CA ARG A 226 13.18 5.17 -5.42
C ARG A 226 13.89 4.15 -6.31
N ARG A 227 13.91 4.38 -7.61
CA ARG A 227 14.52 3.46 -8.59
C ARG A 227 15.98 3.14 -8.26
N SER A 228 16.75 4.19 -7.97
CA SER A 228 18.17 4.07 -7.58
C SER A 228 18.34 3.20 -6.33
N TYR A 229 17.49 3.40 -5.30
CA TYR A 229 17.54 2.61 -4.09
C TYR A 229 17.13 1.14 -4.33
N ALA A 230 16.03 0.90 -5.04
CA ALA A 230 15.55 -0.45 -5.31
C ALA A 230 16.55 -1.27 -6.15
N ALA A 231 17.22 -0.61 -7.10
CA ALA A 231 18.28 -1.25 -7.90
C ALA A 231 19.50 -1.66 -7.04
N SER A 232 19.92 -0.79 -6.12
CA SER A 232 21.07 -1.06 -5.23
C SER A 232 20.73 -1.97 -4.03
N ASN A 233 19.44 -2.10 -3.67
CA ASN A 233 18.95 -2.87 -2.53
C ASN A 233 17.81 -3.81 -2.96
N ARG A 234 18.06 -4.58 -4.03
CA ARG A 234 17.06 -5.45 -4.66
C ARG A 234 16.41 -6.41 -3.67
N ASP A 235 17.21 -7.01 -2.79
CA ASP A 235 16.75 -7.92 -1.75
C ASP A 235 15.76 -7.25 -0.77
N VAL A 236 15.98 -6.00 -0.40
CA VAL A 236 15.07 -5.21 0.44
C VAL A 236 13.74 -4.98 -0.28
N ALA A 237 13.77 -4.61 -1.57
CA ALA A 237 12.57 -4.39 -2.37
C ALA A 237 11.75 -5.69 -2.50
N VAL A 238 12.38 -6.82 -2.81
CA VAL A 238 11.73 -8.14 -2.90
C VAL A 238 11.11 -8.56 -1.57
N ARG A 239 11.86 -8.43 -0.45
CA ARG A 239 11.35 -8.75 0.90
C ARG A 239 10.21 -7.84 1.34
N MET A 240 10.21 -6.57 0.93
CA MET A 240 9.11 -5.63 1.19
C MET A 240 7.82 -6.09 0.47
N ILE A 241 7.92 -6.51 -0.79
CA ILE A 241 6.78 -7.06 -1.55
C ILE A 241 6.30 -8.36 -0.92
N LYS A 242 7.22 -9.23 -0.52
CA LYS A 242 6.92 -10.50 0.16
C LYS A 242 6.13 -10.28 1.45
N ALA A 243 6.61 -9.41 2.34
CA ALA A 243 5.92 -9.08 3.58
C ALA A 243 4.53 -8.44 3.33
N THR A 244 4.42 -7.59 2.30
CA THR A 244 3.14 -7.00 1.88
C THR A 244 2.16 -8.07 1.39
N ALA A 245 2.60 -9.04 0.59
CA ALA A 245 1.77 -10.15 0.11
C ALA A 245 1.34 -11.08 1.25
N GLU A 246 2.25 -11.41 2.18
CA GLU A 246 1.91 -12.16 3.41
C GLU A 246 0.88 -11.41 4.26
N GLY A 247 1.02 -10.09 4.40
CA GLY A 247 0.04 -9.21 5.05
C GLY A 247 -1.32 -9.26 4.36
N THR A 248 -1.33 -9.22 3.03
CA THR A 248 -2.56 -9.36 2.22
C THR A 248 -3.22 -10.73 2.45
N LYS A 249 -2.46 -11.83 2.43
CA LYS A 249 -2.99 -13.16 2.72
C LYS A 249 -3.58 -13.23 4.12
N LEU A 250 -2.83 -12.80 5.13
CA LEU A 250 -3.30 -12.83 6.52
C LEU A 250 -4.56 -11.97 6.72
N MET A 251 -4.58 -10.78 6.13
CA MET A 251 -5.72 -9.87 6.15
C MET A 251 -6.98 -10.51 5.55
N THR A 252 -6.85 -11.23 4.45
CA THR A 252 -8.00 -11.83 3.76
C THR A 252 -8.47 -13.16 4.37
N THR A 253 -7.66 -13.82 5.19
CA THR A 253 -7.96 -15.14 5.77
C THR A 253 -8.18 -15.13 7.27
N ASN A 254 -7.85 -14.05 7.98
CA ASN A 254 -8.06 -13.92 9.42
C ASN A 254 -9.02 -12.76 9.72
N GLU A 255 -10.32 -13.03 9.67
CA GLU A 255 -11.39 -12.05 9.90
C GLU A 255 -11.25 -11.35 11.24
N GLY A 256 -11.04 -12.11 12.33
CA GLY A 256 -10.95 -11.56 13.70
C GLY A 256 -9.81 -10.55 13.85
N LEU A 257 -8.61 -10.89 13.38
CA LEU A 257 -7.47 -9.98 13.38
C LEU A 257 -7.75 -8.75 12.52
N THR A 258 -8.27 -8.95 11.32
CA THR A 258 -8.50 -7.88 10.36
C THR A 258 -9.53 -6.88 10.87
N LYS A 259 -10.68 -7.35 11.40
CA LYS A 259 -11.68 -6.48 12.03
C LYS A 259 -11.12 -5.72 13.22
N LYS A 260 -10.33 -6.38 14.08
CA LYS A 260 -9.66 -5.73 15.23
C LYS A 260 -8.73 -4.59 14.76
N LEU A 261 -7.96 -4.82 13.70
CA LEU A 261 -7.05 -3.79 13.18
C LEU A 261 -7.78 -2.67 12.44
N ILE A 262 -8.86 -2.99 11.71
CA ILE A 262 -9.74 -1.97 11.11
C ILE A 262 -10.34 -1.09 12.22
N ALA A 263 -10.88 -1.67 13.29
CA ALA A 263 -11.40 -0.93 14.43
C ALA A 263 -10.35 -0.01 15.04
N LYS A 264 -9.15 -0.55 15.32
CA LYS A 264 -8.04 0.18 15.94
C LYS A 264 -7.55 1.37 15.09
N TYR A 265 -7.33 1.15 13.79
CA TYR A 265 -6.67 2.13 12.93
C TYR A 265 -7.63 3.08 12.21
N LEU A 266 -8.86 2.66 11.96
CA LEU A 266 -9.87 3.47 11.29
C LEU A 266 -10.95 4.01 12.24
N HIS A 267 -10.83 3.71 13.54
CA HIS A 267 -11.77 4.15 14.60
C HIS A 267 -13.22 3.77 14.27
N ILE A 268 -13.44 2.52 13.88
CA ILE A 268 -14.75 1.97 13.54
C ILE A 268 -15.13 0.97 14.63
N ASP A 269 -16.18 1.29 15.40
CA ASP A 269 -16.69 0.41 16.45
C ASP A 269 -17.97 -0.34 16.05
N ASP A 270 -18.59 0.05 14.94
CA ASP A 270 -19.82 -0.53 14.41
C ASP A 270 -19.55 -1.93 13.81
N PRO A 271 -20.19 -2.99 14.34
CA PRO A 271 -19.95 -4.36 13.88
C PRO A 271 -20.29 -4.59 12.40
N GLU A 272 -21.35 -3.92 11.89
CA GLU A 272 -21.76 -4.06 10.49
C GLU A 272 -20.76 -3.37 9.57
N LEU A 273 -20.30 -2.16 9.90
CA LEU A 273 -19.25 -1.48 9.14
C LEU A 273 -17.94 -2.26 9.16
N LEU A 274 -17.60 -2.90 10.28
CA LEU A 274 -16.43 -3.79 10.36
C LEU A 274 -16.59 -5.01 9.45
N HIS A 275 -17.79 -5.60 9.41
CA HIS A 275 -18.05 -6.75 8.55
C HIS A 275 -17.99 -6.38 7.07
N GLN A 276 -18.65 -5.30 6.66
CA GLN A 276 -18.59 -4.78 5.29
C GLN A 276 -17.17 -4.42 4.87
N SER A 277 -16.39 -3.83 5.79
CA SER A 277 -14.98 -3.51 5.57
C SER A 277 -14.13 -4.77 5.37
N TYR A 278 -14.40 -5.83 6.13
CA TYR A 278 -13.73 -7.12 5.95
C TYR A 278 -14.08 -7.76 4.61
N LEU A 279 -15.35 -7.81 4.23
CA LEU A 279 -15.77 -8.32 2.92
C LEU A 279 -15.10 -7.56 1.77
N TYR A 280 -15.01 -6.24 1.90
CA TYR A 280 -14.29 -5.42 0.93
C TYR A 280 -12.82 -5.85 0.79
N VAL A 281 -12.09 -6.07 1.89
CA VAL A 281 -10.68 -6.45 1.79
C VAL A 281 -10.48 -7.85 1.22
N VAL A 282 -11.40 -8.78 1.47
CA VAL A 282 -11.35 -10.12 0.87
C VAL A 282 -11.46 -10.07 -0.66
N GLU A 283 -12.26 -9.16 -1.20
CA GLU A 283 -12.55 -9.07 -2.63
C GLU A 283 -11.58 -8.19 -3.42
N ASN A 284 -10.88 -7.26 -2.76
CA ASN A 284 -10.31 -6.11 -3.45
C ASN A 284 -8.78 -5.98 -3.35
N PHE A 285 -8.06 -7.08 -3.12
CA PHE A 285 -6.60 -7.03 -3.10
C PHE A 285 -5.98 -8.08 -4.04
N ALA A 286 -4.92 -7.66 -4.74
CA ALA A 286 -4.22 -8.54 -5.66
C ALA A 286 -3.46 -9.65 -4.91
N ARG A 287 -3.66 -10.90 -5.34
CA ARG A 287 -2.89 -12.05 -4.86
C ARG A 287 -1.45 -12.03 -5.37
N GLU A 288 -1.29 -11.65 -6.63
CA GLU A 288 -0.01 -11.36 -7.27
C GLU A 288 0.02 -9.87 -7.59
N PRO A 289 0.84 -9.06 -6.91
CA PRO A 289 0.77 -7.61 -7.00
C PRO A 289 1.51 -7.03 -8.22
N THR A 290 1.31 -7.60 -9.40
CA THR A 290 1.89 -7.13 -10.66
C THR A 290 1.31 -5.77 -11.05
N VAL A 291 2.16 -4.82 -11.39
CA VAL A 291 1.74 -3.49 -11.87
C VAL A 291 1.21 -3.61 -13.30
N PRO A 292 -0.06 -3.22 -13.58
CA PRO A 292 -0.60 -3.28 -14.93
C PRO A 292 -0.07 -2.11 -15.79
N PRO A 293 0.70 -2.38 -16.87
CA PRO A 293 1.29 -1.31 -17.69
C PRO A 293 0.27 -0.36 -18.31
N GLY A 294 -0.86 -0.92 -18.79
CA GLY A 294 -1.94 -0.12 -19.39
C GLY A 294 -2.58 0.86 -18.41
N ALA A 295 -2.62 0.52 -17.10
CA ALA A 295 -3.09 1.43 -16.07
C ALA A 295 -2.17 2.64 -15.92
N MET A 296 -0.85 2.41 -15.91
CA MET A 296 0.13 3.49 -15.77
C MET A 296 0.08 4.43 -16.98
N GLN A 297 -0.03 3.87 -18.18
CA GLN A 297 -0.16 4.65 -19.41
C GLN A 297 -1.45 5.49 -19.43
N TRP A 298 -2.59 4.90 -19.08
CA TRP A 298 -3.86 5.62 -19.03
C TRP A 298 -3.81 6.79 -18.04
N MET A 299 -3.28 6.57 -16.83
CA MET A 299 -3.13 7.64 -15.84
C MET A 299 -2.23 8.77 -16.33
N ALA A 300 -1.15 8.45 -17.05
CA ALA A 300 -0.25 9.44 -17.63
C ALA A 300 -0.96 10.31 -18.67
N GLN A 301 -1.77 9.69 -19.54
CA GLN A 301 -2.60 10.39 -20.53
C GLN A 301 -3.60 11.31 -19.84
N GLN A 302 -4.31 10.83 -18.81
CA GLN A 302 -5.27 11.65 -18.09
C GLN A 302 -4.63 12.87 -17.42
N LEU A 303 -3.49 12.66 -16.73
CA LEU A 303 -2.79 13.77 -16.08
C LEU A 303 -2.30 14.82 -17.09
N ALA A 304 -1.87 14.40 -18.28
CA ALA A 304 -1.48 15.32 -19.36
C ALA A 304 -2.68 16.06 -19.95
N GLN A 305 -3.80 15.39 -20.20
CA GLN A 305 -5.06 16.02 -20.67
C GLN A 305 -5.59 17.07 -19.68
N MET A 306 -5.37 16.84 -18.38
CA MET A 306 -5.74 17.78 -17.32
C MET A 306 -4.74 18.92 -17.12
N ASN A 307 -3.68 18.99 -17.92
CA ASN A 307 -2.55 19.93 -17.77
C ASN A 307 -1.87 19.87 -16.39
N LEU A 308 -1.92 18.72 -15.72
CA LEU A 308 -1.24 18.50 -14.41
C LEU A 308 0.21 18.05 -14.58
N VAL A 309 0.57 17.58 -15.78
CA VAL A 309 1.92 17.23 -16.20
C VAL A 309 2.15 17.71 -17.64
N ASP A 310 3.41 17.89 -18.03
CA ASP A 310 3.75 18.31 -19.39
C ASP A 310 3.48 17.18 -20.41
N ALA A 311 2.67 17.45 -21.41
CA ALA A 311 2.38 16.51 -22.49
C ALA A 311 3.62 16.11 -23.32
N LYS A 312 4.61 17.02 -23.45
CA LYS A 312 5.91 16.70 -24.11
C LYS A 312 6.71 15.70 -23.28
N ALA A 313 6.68 15.86 -21.95
CA ALA A 313 7.34 14.88 -21.08
C ALA A 313 6.72 13.49 -21.25
N LEU A 314 5.38 13.39 -21.39
CA LEU A 314 4.71 12.11 -21.65
C LEU A 314 5.15 11.49 -22.98
N GLN A 315 5.27 12.26 -24.06
CA GLN A 315 5.71 11.76 -25.37
C GLN A 315 7.13 11.14 -25.34
N ASN A 316 8.00 11.67 -24.48
CA ASN A 316 9.39 11.25 -24.35
C ASN A 316 9.61 10.20 -23.25
N THR A 317 8.59 9.82 -22.49
CA THR A 317 8.69 8.89 -21.36
C THR A 317 8.02 7.57 -21.72
N PRO A 318 8.77 6.46 -21.83
CA PRO A 318 8.17 5.15 -22.08
C PRO A 318 7.35 4.70 -20.84
N THR A 319 6.30 3.91 -21.06
CA THR A 319 5.46 3.41 -19.98
C THR A 319 6.24 2.63 -18.92
N SER A 320 7.31 1.93 -19.31
CA SER A 320 8.22 1.22 -18.41
C SER A 320 9.00 2.14 -17.45
N ALA A 321 8.99 3.44 -17.67
CA ALA A 321 9.60 4.39 -16.75
C ALA A 321 8.79 4.52 -15.42
N PHE A 322 7.52 4.16 -15.40
CA PHE A 322 6.65 4.34 -14.23
C PHE A 322 6.73 3.18 -13.23
N PHE A 323 7.20 2.01 -13.62
CA PHE A 323 7.20 0.81 -12.79
C PHE A 323 8.33 -0.15 -13.12
N ASP A 324 8.53 -1.13 -12.24
CA ASP A 324 9.41 -2.27 -12.49
C ASP A 324 8.78 -3.53 -11.87
N ASN A 325 8.29 -4.43 -12.72
CA ASN A 325 7.69 -5.70 -12.31
C ASN A 325 8.72 -6.80 -12.01
N SER A 326 10.01 -6.58 -12.29
CA SER A 326 11.04 -7.62 -12.12
C SER A 326 11.13 -8.15 -10.69
N TYR A 327 10.79 -7.33 -9.69
CA TYR A 327 10.75 -7.73 -8.27
C TYR A 327 9.59 -8.69 -7.96
N VAL A 328 8.42 -8.48 -8.58
CA VAL A 328 7.26 -9.38 -8.47
C VAL A 328 7.51 -10.67 -9.24
N GLU A 329 8.07 -10.56 -10.44
CA GLU A 329 8.41 -11.73 -11.28
C GLU A 329 9.43 -12.66 -10.59
N GLU A 330 10.40 -12.12 -9.87
CA GLU A 330 11.34 -12.90 -9.06
C GLU A 330 10.62 -13.75 -8.01
N LEU A 331 9.67 -13.17 -7.28
CA LEU A 331 8.85 -13.89 -6.31
C LEU A 331 7.94 -14.93 -6.99
N LYS A 332 7.41 -14.61 -8.16
CA LYS A 332 6.57 -15.52 -8.94
C LYS A 332 7.38 -16.73 -9.43
N GLN A 333 8.55 -16.51 -10.01
CA GLN A 333 9.45 -17.56 -10.49
C GLN A 333 9.95 -18.46 -9.35
N SER A 334 10.10 -17.92 -8.13
CA SER A 334 10.44 -18.73 -6.96
C SER A 334 9.29 -19.61 -6.44
N GLY A 335 8.09 -19.55 -7.01
CA GLY A 335 6.90 -20.24 -6.54
C GLY A 335 6.31 -19.67 -5.25
N PHE A 336 6.75 -18.46 -4.82
CA PHE A 336 6.31 -17.86 -3.57
C PHE A 336 4.79 -17.64 -3.53
N PHE A 337 4.20 -17.06 -4.57
CA PHE A 337 2.76 -16.79 -4.60
C PHE A 337 1.93 -18.07 -4.60
N ASP A 338 2.35 -19.09 -5.36
CA ASP A 338 1.67 -20.41 -5.37
C ASP A 338 1.68 -21.04 -3.97
N SER A 339 2.82 -20.95 -3.27
CA SER A 339 2.94 -21.45 -1.91
C SER A 339 2.12 -20.63 -0.90
N LEU A 340 2.09 -19.32 -1.08
CA LEU A 340 1.37 -18.42 -0.19
C LEU A 340 -0.15 -18.62 -0.27
N TRP A 341 -0.70 -18.85 -1.46
CA TRP A 341 -2.15 -18.90 -1.69
C TRP A 341 -2.75 -20.33 -1.71
N LYS A 342 -1.96 -21.33 -1.42
CA LYS A 342 -2.44 -22.69 -1.07
C LYS A 342 -3.11 -22.66 0.30
#